data_cc0e8156ccb2befaa4741e942e31829a
#
_entry.id   cc0e8156ccb2befaa4741e942e31829a
#
_cell.length_a   1.000
_cell.length_b   1.000
_cell.length_c   1.000
_cell.angle_alpha   90.00
_cell.angle_beta   90.00
_cell.angle_gamma   90.00
#
_symmetry.space_group_name_H-M   'P 1'
#
loop_
_entity.id
_entity.type
_entity.pdbx_description
1 polymer ?
#
loop_
_entity_poly.entity_id
_entity_poly.type
_entity_poly.pdbx_seq_one_letter_code
_entity_poly.pdbx_strand_id
1 'polypeptide(L)'
;MAEAVFLHDYAQLGWNARSAGLFALGEPISYNAAEALKERGYTAPCRVSVQLTEEAVREADLIVGISSSHANRIKMMFPYAKDKIISMPTDISDPYGGDITVYRKCLDDIVSALEVLMEKNG
;
A
#
# COMPACT_ATOMS: atom_id res chain seq x y z
N MET A 1 2.72 -4.86 -1.96
CA MET A 1 1.57 -5.72 -2.31
C MET A 1 0.28 -4.93 -2.54
N ALA A 2 -0.04 -3.96 -1.70
CA ALA A 2 -1.30 -3.20 -1.83
C ALA A 2 -1.45 -2.50 -3.19
N GLU A 3 -0.38 -1.92 -3.72
CA GLU A 3 -0.38 -1.29 -5.04
C GLU A 3 -0.78 -2.28 -6.15
N ALA A 4 -0.20 -3.49 -6.11
CA ALA A 4 -0.50 -4.53 -7.10
C ALA A 4 -1.97 -4.96 -7.04
N VAL A 5 -2.50 -5.14 -5.83
CA VAL A 5 -3.90 -5.50 -5.63
C VAL A 5 -4.82 -4.40 -6.16
N PHE A 6 -4.54 -3.16 -5.81
CA PHE A 6 -5.36 -2.03 -6.24
C PHE A 6 -5.37 -1.88 -7.76
N LEU A 7 -4.21 -1.95 -8.38
CA LEU A 7 -4.11 -1.77 -9.83
C LEU A 7 -4.80 -2.90 -10.61
N HIS A 8 -4.86 -4.11 -10.04
CA HIS A 8 -5.55 -5.24 -10.65
C HIS A 8 -7.06 -5.19 -10.42
N ASP A 9 -7.47 -5.08 -9.14
CA ASP A 9 -8.88 -5.24 -8.76
C ASP A 9 -9.74 -4.01 -9.10
N TYR A 10 -9.12 -2.82 -9.16
CA TYR A 10 -9.84 -1.56 -9.38
C TYR A 10 -9.39 -0.83 -10.65
N ALA A 11 -8.83 -1.57 -11.60
CA ALA A 11 -8.33 -1.00 -12.85
C ALA A 11 -9.41 -0.25 -13.64
N GLN A 12 -10.65 -0.74 -13.59
CA GLN A 12 -11.77 -0.16 -14.34
C GLN A 12 -12.22 1.20 -13.82
N LEU A 13 -11.78 1.60 -12.62
CA LEU A 13 -12.17 2.89 -12.05
C LEU A 13 -11.38 4.07 -12.64
N GLY A 14 -10.34 3.79 -13.42
CA GLY A 14 -9.51 4.83 -14.01
C GLY A 14 -8.56 5.51 -13.01
N TRP A 15 -8.49 5.02 -11.78
CA TRP A 15 -7.59 5.56 -10.77
C TRP A 15 -6.19 4.98 -10.97
N ASN A 16 -5.17 5.81 -10.71
CA ASN A 16 -3.80 5.34 -10.68
C ASN A 16 -3.35 5.18 -9.22
N ALA A 17 -2.40 4.28 -8.97
CA ALA A 17 -1.87 4.06 -7.63
C ALA A 17 -0.36 3.89 -7.68
N ARG A 18 0.30 4.42 -6.66
CA ARG A 18 1.74 4.21 -6.44
C ARG A 18 1.96 3.95 -4.96
N SER A 19 3.04 3.26 -4.64
CA SER A 19 3.43 3.02 -3.26
C SER A 19 4.76 3.73 -2.96
N ALA A 20 4.92 4.12 -1.69
CA ALA A 20 6.14 4.74 -1.20
C ALA A 20 6.34 4.36 0.26
N GLY A 21 7.57 4.42 0.74
CA GLY A 21 7.91 4.12 2.12
C GLY A 21 8.45 5.32 2.85
N LEU A 22 8.41 5.28 4.18
CA LEU A 22 8.98 6.33 5.02
C LEU A 22 10.50 6.18 5.16
N PHE A 23 11.01 4.97 4.97
CA PHE A 23 12.44 4.65 5.02
C PHE A 23 12.78 3.68 3.90
N ALA A 24 12.57 4.12 2.64
CA ALA A 24 12.83 3.28 1.49
C ALA A 24 14.32 3.31 1.12
N LEU A 25 14.89 2.11 0.87
CA LEU A 25 16.29 1.93 0.52
C LEU A 25 16.51 1.55 -0.94
N GLY A 26 15.49 1.69 -1.78
CA GLY A 26 15.59 1.31 -3.19
C GLY A 26 15.59 -0.20 -3.41
N GLU A 27 14.95 -0.95 -2.54
CA GLU A 27 14.91 -2.41 -2.62
C GLU A 27 13.77 -2.89 -3.51
N PRO A 28 13.99 -4.00 -4.26
CA PRO A 28 12.89 -4.63 -5.00
C PRO A 28 11.92 -5.31 -4.03
N ILE A 29 10.74 -5.67 -4.54
CA ILE A 29 9.77 -6.45 -3.77
C ILE A 29 10.41 -7.76 -3.32
N SER A 30 10.12 -8.21 -2.09
CA SER A 30 10.70 -9.45 -1.59
C SER A 30 10.17 -10.66 -2.37
N TYR A 31 10.95 -11.73 -2.39
CA TYR A 31 10.59 -12.96 -3.09
C TYR A 31 9.25 -13.51 -2.59
N ASN A 32 9.06 -13.58 -1.27
CA ASN A 32 7.83 -14.13 -0.70
C ASN A 32 6.60 -13.25 -1.00
N ALA A 33 6.78 -11.93 -1.04
CA ALA A 33 5.69 -11.03 -1.43
C ALA A 33 5.30 -11.24 -2.89
N ALA A 34 6.29 -11.34 -3.78
CA ALA A 34 6.05 -11.58 -5.20
C ALA A 34 5.37 -12.93 -5.43
N GLU A 35 5.79 -13.98 -4.72
CA GLU A 35 5.18 -15.31 -4.84
C GLU A 35 3.73 -15.31 -4.34
N ALA A 36 3.45 -14.66 -3.22
CA ALA A 36 2.08 -14.57 -2.69
C ALA A 36 1.15 -13.88 -3.69
N LEU A 37 1.61 -12.79 -4.31
CA LEU A 37 0.86 -12.09 -5.34
C LEU A 37 0.59 -12.98 -6.56
N LYS A 38 1.64 -13.65 -7.03
CA LYS A 38 1.57 -14.51 -8.21
C LYS A 38 0.57 -15.65 -8.01
N GLU A 39 0.55 -16.27 -6.83
CA GLU A 39 -0.39 -17.36 -6.50
C GLU A 39 -1.85 -16.95 -6.68
N ARG A 40 -2.16 -15.68 -6.51
CA ARG A 40 -3.52 -15.15 -6.61
C ARG A 40 -3.77 -14.40 -7.93
N GLY A 41 -2.85 -14.48 -8.87
CA GLY A 41 -3.01 -13.87 -10.20
C GLY A 41 -2.68 -12.40 -10.27
N TYR A 42 -2.07 -11.83 -9.25
CA TYR A 42 -1.59 -10.45 -9.27
C TYR A 42 -0.21 -10.36 -9.89
N THR A 43 0.09 -9.21 -10.50
CA THR A 43 1.41 -8.94 -11.07
C THR A 43 2.24 -8.15 -10.08
N ALA A 44 3.39 -8.71 -9.69
CA ALA A 44 4.31 -8.02 -8.78
C ALA A 44 4.90 -6.77 -9.45
N PRO A 45 5.04 -5.66 -8.70
CA PRO A 45 5.70 -4.46 -9.25
C PRO A 45 7.15 -4.76 -9.65
N CYS A 46 7.57 -4.21 -10.78
CA CYS A 46 8.95 -4.39 -11.28
C CYS A 46 9.91 -3.29 -10.82
N ARG A 47 9.42 -2.36 -10.02
CA ARG A 47 10.23 -1.23 -9.55
C ARG A 47 10.70 -1.47 -8.12
N VAL A 48 11.76 -0.74 -7.74
CA VAL A 48 12.29 -0.76 -6.37
C VAL A 48 11.46 0.13 -5.46
N SER A 49 11.64 -0.03 -4.14
CA SER A 49 10.97 0.82 -3.16
C SER A 49 11.39 2.28 -3.33
N VAL A 50 10.45 3.20 -3.15
CA VAL A 50 10.64 4.63 -3.35
C VAL A 50 10.32 5.35 -2.05
N GLN A 51 11.18 6.32 -1.69
CA GLN A 51 10.94 7.15 -0.52
C GLN A 51 9.78 8.11 -0.78
N LEU A 52 8.90 8.27 0.22
CA LEU A 52 7.82 9.25 0.14
C LEU A 52 8.41 10.66 0.11
N THR A 53 8.02 11.45 -0.88
CA THR A 53 8.50 12.83 -1.06
C THR A 53 7.36 13.82 -0.90
N GLU A 54 7.71 15.08 -0.63
CA GLU A 54 6.73 16.16 -0.56
C GLU A 54 5.99 16.32 -1.89
N GLU A 55 6.71 16.18 -2.99
CA GLU A 55 6.12 16.28 -4.34
C GLU A 55 5.04 15.22 -4.54
N ALA A 56 5.32 13.96 -4.16
CA ALA A 56 4.34 12.88 -4.25
C ALA A 56 3.12 13.17 -3.37
N VAL A 57 3.33 13.71 -2.17
CA VAL A 57 2.24 14.07 -1.27
C VAL A 57 1.36 15.15 -1.88
N ARG A 58 1.93 16.14 -2.52
CA ARG A 58 1.18 17.23 -3.16
C ARG A 58 0.38 16.76 -4.37
N GLU A 59 0.94 15.83 -5.14
CA GLU A 59 0.28 15.30 -6.34
C GLU A 59 -0.83 14.31 -6.05
N ALA A 60 -0.79 13.64 -4.92
CA ALA A 60 -1.77 12.61 -4.58
C ALA A 60 -3.12 13.23 -4.24
N ASP A 61 -4.18 12.60 -4.72
CA ASP A 61 -5.55 12.96 -4.35
C ASP A 61 -5.94 12.33 -3.02
N LEU A 62 -5.40 11.15 -2.74
CA LEU A 62 -5.64 10.41 -1.51
C LEU A 62 -4.37 9.65 -1.13
N ILE A 63 -4.01 9.71 0.14
CA ILE A 63 -2.85 9.01 0.68
C ILE A 63 -3.34 8.03 1.73
N VAL A 64 -3.00 6.75 1.57
CA VAL A 64 -3.44 5.69 2.46
C VAL A 64 -2.23 5.12 3.20
N GLY A 65 -2.19 5.28 4.51
CA GLY A 65 -1.21 4.62 5.36
C GLY A 65 -1.62 3.17 5.57
N ILE A 66 -0.65 2.26 5.50
CA ILE A 66 -0.92 0.83 5.63
C ILE A 66 -1.41 0.47 7.03
N SER A 67 -1.12 1.32 8.01
CA SER A 67 -1.63 1.22 9.38
C SER A 67 -1.88 2.62 9.92
N SER A 68 -2.60 2.71 11.06
CA SER A 68 -2.87 3.98 11.70
C SER A 68 -1.59 4.70 12.12
N SER A 69 -0.56 3.97 12.56
CA SER A 69 0.71 4.57 12.93
C SER A 69 1.43 5.20 11.73
N HIS A 70 1.37 4.56 10.56
CA HIS A 70 1.93 5.13 9.34
C HIS A 70 1.18 6.39 8.92
N ALA A 71 -0.15 6.34 8.94
CA ALA A 71 -0.96 7.50 8.60
C ALA A 71 -0.69 8.68 9.52
N ASN A 72 -0.59 8.44 10.82
CA ASN A 72 -0.29 9.48 11.80
C ASN A 72 1.10 10.09 11.57
N ARG A 73 2.09 9.27 11.25
CA ARG A 73 3.44 9.75 10.96
C ARG A 73 3.46 10.64 9.72
N ILE A 74 2.73 10.25 8.67
CA ILE A 74 2.64 11.05 7.45
C ILE A 74 1.97 12.40 7.75
N LYS A 75 0.91 12.40 8.56
CA LYS A 75 0.25 13.64 8.99
C LYS A 75 1.17 14.57 9.76
N MET A 76 2.06 14.00 10.58
CA MET A 76 3.04 14.79 11.32
C MET A 76 4.11 15.38 10.40
N MET A 77 4.52 14.64 9.36
CA MET A 77 5.51 15.10 8.41
C MET A 77 4.94 16.14 7.42
N PHE A 78 3.66 15.98 7.07
CA PHE A 78 3.01 16.83 6.07
C PHE A 78 1.64 17.32 6.59
N PRO A 79 1.63 18.24 7.59
CA PRO A 79 0.38 18.70 8.20
C PRO A 79 -0.61 19.33 7.23
N TYR A 80 -0.11 19.97 6.16
CA TYR A 80 -0.96 20.60 5.16
C TYR A 80 -1.80 19.59 4.37
N ALA A 81 -1.40 18.32 4.36
CA ALA A 81 -2.08 17.25 3.61
C ALA A 81 -2.96 16.37 4.49
N LYS A 82 -3.13 16.69 5.77
CA LYS A 82 -3.83 15.79 6.71
C LYS A 82 -5.23 15.40 6.26
N ASP A 83 -5.94 16.26 5.55
CA ASP A 83 -7.32 16.01 5.14
C ASP A 83 -7.44 14.94 4.05
N LYS A 84 -6.35 14.63 3.36
CA LYS A 84 -6.32 13.58 2.34
C LYS A 84 -5.52 12.35 2.76
N ILE A 85 -5.07 12.31 4.02
CA ILE A 85 -4.32 11.17 4.57
C ILE A 85 -5.25 10.35 5.44
N ILE A 86 -5.43 9.08 5.08
CA ILE A 86 -6.25 8.13 5.84
C ILE A 86 -5.43 6.87 6.10
N SER A 87 -5.93 6.01 6.99
CA SER A 87 -5.34 4.69 7.20
C SER A 87 -6.20 3.62 6.57
N MET A 88 -5.63 2.44 6.36
CA MET A 88 -6.42 1.27 6.01
C MET A 88 -7.49 1.03 7.07
N PRO A 89 -8.68 0.50 6.71
CA PRO A 89 -9.75 0.21 7.67
C PRO A 89 -9.31 -0.70 8.80
N THR A 90 -8.34 -1.57 8.52
CA THR A 90 -7.72 -2.47 9.49
C THR A 90 -6.22 -2.31 9.35
N ASP A 91 -5.49 -2.22 10.46
CA ASP A 91 -4.05 -2.13 10.43
C ASP A 91 -3.46 -3.40 9.81
N ILE A 92 -2.61 -3.22 8.81
CA ILE A 92 -1.94 -4.32 8.12
C ILE A 92 -0.57 -4.51 8.76
N SER A 93 -0.32 -5.71 9.27
CA SER A 93 0.97 -6.03 9.89
C SER A 93 2.06 -6.15 8.82
N ASP A 94 3.27 -5.70 9.16
CA ASP A 94 4.43 -5.84 8.28
C ASP A 94 4.88 -7.30 8.26
N PRO A 95 4.87 -7.98 7.09
CA PRO A 95 5.28 -9.38 7.01
C PRO A 95 6.79 -9.56 6.92
N TYR A 96 7.57 -8.49 6.98
CA TYR A 96 9.02 -8.52 6.81
C TYR A 96 9.66 -9.59 7.71
N GLY A 97 10.52 -10.41 7.12
CA GLY A 97 11.19 -11.49 7.84
C GLY A 97 10.34 -12.75 8.02
N GLY A 98 9.07 -12.72 7.63
CA GLY A 98 8.19 -13.88 7.72
C GLY A 98 8.34 -14.83 6.53
N ASP A 99 7.77 -16.03 6.67
CA ASP A 99 7.73 -17.02 5.59
C ASP A 99 6.57 -16.70 4.62
N ILE A 100 6.39 -17.58 3.62
CA ILE A 100 5.34 -17.38 2.62
C ILE A 100 3.94 -17.37 3.25
N THR A 101 3.71 -18.12 4.33
CA THR A 101 2.42 -18.15 5.01
C THR A 101 2.05 -16.79 5.60
N VAL A 102 3.04 -16.11 6.18
CA VAL A 102 2.85 -14.74 6.73
C VAL A 102 2.50 -13.76 5.60
N TYR A 103 3.18 -13.87 4.46
CA TYR A 103 2.90 -13.01 3.30
C TYR A 103 1.54 -13.28 2.69
N ARG A 104 1.11 -14.55 2.66
CA ARG A 104 -0.24 -14.92 2.18
C ARG A 104 -1.32 -14.29 3.06
N LYS A 105 -1.15 -14.37 4.38
CA LYS A 105 -2.09 -13.75 5.31
C LYS A 105 -2.12 -12.25 5.16
N CYS A 106 -0.96 -11.61 5.03
CA CYS A 106 -0.86 -10.18 4.80
C CYS A 106 -1.61 -9.78 3.53
N LEU A 107 -1.46 -10.55 2.45
CA LEU A 107 -2.17 -10.28 1.19
C LEU A 107 -3.69 -10.41 1.37
N ASP A 108 -4.15 -11.42 2.10
CA ASP A 108 -5.58 -11.58 2.41
C ASP A 108 -6.11 -10.36 3.16
N ASP A 109 -5.36 -9.89 4.16
CA ASP A 109 -5.74 -8.72 4.95
C ASP A 109 -5.79 -7.45 4.08
N ILE A 110 -4.85 -7.29 3.16
CA ILE A 110 -4.82 -6.16 2.22
C ILE A 110 -6.03 -6.19 1.29
N VAL A 111 -6.34 -7.34 0.70
CA VAL A 111 -7.48 -7.48 -0.20
C VAL A 111 -8.78 -7.10 0.51
N SER A 112 -8.98 -7.64 1.72
CA SER A 112 -10.17 -7.35 2.51
C SER A 112 -10.25 -5.88 2.94
N ALA A 113 -9.13 -5.30 3.35
CA ALA A 113 -9.08 -3.89 3.76
C ALA A 113 -9.37 -2.95 2.59
N LEU A 114 -8.85 -3.25 1.40
CA LEU A 114 -9.11 -2.44 0.22
C LEU A 114 -10.58 -2.51 -0.19
N GLU A 115 -11.23 -3.66 -0.07
CA GLU A 115 -12.67 -3.78 -0.34
C GLU A 115 -13.46 -2.82 0.55
N VAL A 116 -13.19 -2.80 1.85
CA VAL A 116 -13.85 -1.90 2.79
C VAL A 116 -13.55 -0.44 2.48
N LEU A 117 -12.28 -0.15 2.19
CA LEU A 117 -11.84 1.21 1.85
C LEU A 117 -12.57 1.75 0.62
N MET A 118 -12.68 0.93 -0.43
CA MET A 118 -13.30 1.33 -1.68
C MET A 118 -14.82 1.47 -1.56
N GLU A 119 -15.47 0.71 -0.68
CA GLU A 119 -16.89 0.89 -0.38
C GLU A 119 -17.16 2.27 0.22
N LYS A 120 -16.23 2.78 1.06
CA LYS A 120 -16.40 4.07 1.73
C LYS A 120 -16.01 5.25 0.84
N ASN A 121 -15.04 5.07 -0.05
CA ASN A 121 -14.42 6.16 -0.80
C ASN A 121 -14.60 6.04 -2.32
N GLY A 122 -15.17 4.96 -2.75
CA GLY A 122 -15.46 4.71 -4.16
C GLY A 122 -16.85 5.10 -4.50
#